data_414aa7a9805426dbeb39364d2811ee57
#
_entry.id   414aa7a9805426dbeb39364d2811ee57
#
_cell.length_a   1.000
_cell.length_b   1.000
_cell.length_c   1.000
_cell.angle_alpha   90.00
_cell.angle_beta   90.00
_cell.angle_gamma   90.00
#
_symmetry.space_group_name_H-M   'P 1'
#
loop_
_entity.id
_entity.type
_entity.pdbx_description
1 polymer ?
#
loop_
_entity_poly.entity_id
_entity_poly.type
_entity_poly.pdbx_seq_one_letter_code
_entity_poly.pdbx_strand_id
1 'polypeptide(L)'
;MVDALRVIRDDGSTDPRLDPKFSEDQAVAMYRGMSLQRILDNRMLALQRQGRIGFYGPSLGQEAAIVGAAMAMAPEDWIVPQYREPGAALVRGMPLKELLCQLMGNAEDPVKGHQMPCHYVYRKGNYLSISSPVGTQLPHAVGIGWAMKLRGEKKAVLVFFGDGATSTGDFHAAMNFAGVFKTPTVFLCNNNQWAISVPVSKQTASGTLAEKANAYGFDGIRVDGMDALAVYRATRDAARNAREGLGPTLVEAVTYRMGPHSSSDDPSRYRDEAEVAMWQARDPLPRFRKYLEHAGWWDEGREARLEQEIGDEITRAVQEAERIPPPAIETIFADVYAEMPPHLRQEMDAFLGLPRR
;
A
#
# COMPACT_ATOMS: atom_id res chain seq x y z
N MET A 1 -11.62 24.79 2.04
CA MET A 1 -11.18 23.39 2.08
C MET A 1 -12.38 22.56 2.48
N VAL A 2 -12.79 21.59 1.69
CA VAL A 2 -13.88 20.66 2.08
C VAL A 2 -13.37 19.89 3.31
N ASP A 3 -14.17 19.87 4.38
CA ASP A 3 -13.80 19.28 5.67
C ASP A 3 -13.44 17.78 5.49
N ALA A 4 -12.18 17.45 5.69
CA ALA A 4 -11.73 16.07 5.76
C ALA A 4 -11.92 15.56 7.21
N LEU A 5 -12.38 14.32 7.37
CA LEU A 5 -12.45 13.68 8.66
C LEU A 5 -11.05 13.67 9.31
N ARG A 6 -10.95 14.19 10.53
CA ARG A 6 -9.74 14.25 11.32
C ARG A 6 -10.03 13.82 12.75
N VAL A 7 -9.16 13.02 13.34
CA VAL A 7 -9.29 12.49 14.70
C VAL A 7 -8.24 13.07 15.63
N ILE A 8 -6.96 13.04 15.23
CA ILE A 8 -5.83 13.52 16.02
C ILE A 8 -5.67 15.03 15.80
N ARG A 9 -5.68 15.81 16.88
CA ARG A 9 -5.38 17.25 16.86
C ARG A 9 -3.88 17.50 16.87
N ASP A 10 -3.49 18.78 16.68
CA ASP A 10 -2.06 19.16 16.59
C ASP A 10 -1.29 18.98 17.91
N ASP A 11 -2.00 18.96 19.04
CA ASP A 11 -1.47 18.69 20.38
C ASP A 11 -1.43 17.20 20.76
N GLY A 12 -1.85 16.31 19.87
CA GLY A 12 -1.93 14.88 20.10
C GLY A 12 -3.24 14.40 20.74
N SER A 13 -4.11 15.31 21.21
CA SER A 13 -5.44 14.94 21.71
C SER A 13 -6.36 14.45 20.59
N THR A 14 -7.42 13.73 20.94
CA THR A 14 -8.43 13.27 19.97
C THR A 14 -9.79 13.91 20.23
N ASP A 15 -10.66 13.92 19.19
CA ASP A 15 -12.09 14.16 19.43
C ASP A 15 -12.70 12.88 19.99
N PRO A 16 -13.26 12.90 21.23
CA PRO A 16 -13.80 11.71 21.87
C PRO A 16 -14.93 11.00 21.10
N ARG A 17 -15.64 11.72 20.22
CA ARG A 17 -16.73 11.19 19.37
C ARG A 17 -16.19 10.49 18.13
N LEU A 18 -15.00 10.85 17.71
CA LEU A 18 -14.35 10.34 16.49
C LEU A 18 -13.29 9.30 16.79
N ASP A 19 -12.74 9.29 17.98
CA ASP A 19 -11.69 8.39 18.45
C ASP A 19 -12.14 6.93 18.38
N PRO A 20 -11.42 6.05 17.66
CA PRO A 20 -11.72 4.62 17.58
C PRO A 20 -11.50 3.85 18.88
N LYS A 21 -10.97 4.51 19.94
CA LYS A 21 -10.71 3.96 21.28
C LYS A 21 -9.73 2.79 21.26
N PHE A 22 -8.57 3.01 20.70
CA PHE A 22 -7.50 2.03 20.73
C PHE A 22 -7.02 1.72 22.16
N SER A 23 -6.67 0.45 22.39
CA SER A 23 -5.81 0.10 23.51
C SER A 23 -4.38 0.56 23.25
N GLU A 24 -3.53 0.62 24.30
CA GLU A 24 -2.11 0.89 24.16
C GLU A 24 -1.47 -0.04 23.11
N ASP A 25 -1.71 -1.35 23.20
CA ASP A 25 -1.15 -2.34 22.27
C ASP A 25 -1.54 -2.06 20.81
N GLN A 26 -2.80 -1.70 20.56
CA GLN A 26 -3.26 -1.38 19.21
C GLN A 26 -2.61 -0.11 18.66
N ALA A 27 -2.48 0.90 19.50
CA ALA A 27 -1.84 2.17 19.13
C ALA A 27 -0.35 2.00 18.88
N VAL A 28 0.36 1.28 19.76
CA VAL A 28 1.78 0.96 19.59
C VAL A 28 2.01 0.09 18.34
N ALA A 29 1.16 -0.89 18.08
CA ALA A 29 1.25 -1.72 16.87
C ALA A 29 1.07 -0.87 15.60
N MET A 30 0.16 0.10 15.58
CA MET A 30 -0.03 1.03 14.46
C MET A 30 1.22 1.90 14.25
N TYR A 31 1.74 2.47 15.34
CA TYR A 31 2.96 3.29 15.27
C TYR A 31 4.16 2.50 14.78
N ARG A 32 4.35 1.28 15.34
CA ARG A 32 5.40 0.36 14.88
C ARG A 32 5.28 0.04 13.39
N GLY A 33 4.06 -0.23 12.90
CA GLY A 33 3.82 -0.51 11.48
C GLY A 33 4.22 0.65 10.57
N MET A 34 3.86 1.89 10.95
CA MET A 34 4.24 3.10 10.22
C MET A 34 5.76 3.35 10.26
N SER A 35 6.37 3.20 11.44
CA SER A 35 7.82 3.37 11.65
C SER A 35 8.61 2.33 10.87
N LEU A 36 8.17 1.05 10.89
CA LEU A 36 8.78 -0.03 10.11
C LEU A 36 8.77 0.30 8.61
N GLN A 37 7.64 0.76 8.07
CA GLN A 37 7.55 1.13 6.67
C GLN A 37 8.47 2.30 6.33
N ARG A 38 8.54 3.36 7.15
CA ARG A 38 9.43 4.50 6.95
C ARG A 38 10.91 4.12 6.95
N ILE A 39 11.33 3.33 7.94
CA ILE A 39 12.72 2.90 8.07
C ILE A 39 13.09 1.92 6.93
N LEU A 40 12.16 1.03 6.56
CA LEU A 40 12.32 0.15 5.41
C LEU A 40 12.50 0.93 4.10
N ASP A 41 11.64 1.92 3.83
CA ASP A 41 11.72 2.78 2.64
C ASP A 41 13.09 3.45 2.52
N ASN A 42 13.57 4.05 3.61
CA ASN A 42 14.87 4.69 3.64
C ASN A 42 16.02 3.69 3.39
N ARG A 43 15.92 2.49 3.98
CA ARG A 43 16.92 1.43 3.78
C ARG A 43 16.91 0.92 2.35
N MET A 44 15.74 0.71 1.76
CA MET A 44 15.63 0.20 0.38
C MET A 44 16.12 1.24 -0.64
N LEU A 45 15.84 2.52 -0.45
CA LEU A 45 16.43 3.58 -1.29
C LEU A 45 17.96 3.58 -1.22
N ALA A 46 18.54 3.37 -0.02
CA ALA A 46 19.99 3.27 0.13
C ALA A 46 20.56 2.03 -0.58
N LEU A 47 19.91 0.87 -0.49
CA LEU A 47 20.32 -0.36 -1.18
C LEU A 47 20.21 -0.21 -2.70
N GLN A 48 19.19 0.47 -3.19
CA GLN A 48 19.04 0.74 -4.61
C GLN A 48 20.19 1.63 -5.14
N ARG A 49 20.54 2.71 -4.42
CA ARG A 49 21.68 3.56 -4.78
C ARG A 49 23.03 2.82 -4.77
N GLN A 50 23.13 1.76 -3.99
CA GLN A 50 24.29 0.86 -3.96
C GLN A 50 24.24 -0.22 -5.05
N GLY A 51 23.21 -0.28 -5.87
CA GLY A 51 23.02 -1.29 -6.91
C GLY A 51 22.67 -2.69 -6.38
N ARG A 52 22.29 -2.81 -5.09
CA ARG A 52 21.95 -4.09 -4.44
C ARG A 52 20.50 -4.52 -4.72
N ILE A 53 19.62 -3.61 -5.08
CA ILE A 53 18.28 -3.85 -5.62
C ILE A 53 18.07 -3.00 -6.87
N GLY A 54 17.26 -3.51 -7.81
CA GLY A 54 17.11 -2.86 -9.11
C GLY A 54 16.23 -1.62 -9.12
N PHE A 55 15.18 -1.61 -8.30
CA PHE A 55 14.15 -0.57 -8.29
C PHE A 55 13.46 -0.49 -6.93
N TYR A 56 13.04 0.72 -6.52
CA TYR A 56 12.20 0.91 -5.34
C TYR A 56 11.27 2.12 -5.49
N GLY A 57 10.03 1.96 -5.01
CA GLY A 57 9.02 3.03 -4.95
C GLY A 57 8.64 3.32 -3.50
N PRO A 58 9.22 4.36 -2.85
CA PRO A 58 8.95 4.66 -1.45
C PRO A 58 7.55 5.21 -1.23
N SER A 59 7.03 5.03 -0.04
CA SER A 59 5.71 5.50 0.41
C SER A 59 5.76 6.69 1.37
N LEU A 60 6.90 7.35 1.48
CA LEU A 60 7.16 8.46 2.41
C LEU A 60 6.01 9.47 2.44
N GLY A 61 5.42 9.69 3.62
CA GLY A 61 4.27 10.57 3.86
C GLY A 61 2.90 9.89 3.67
N GLN A 62 2.84 8.59 3.36
CA GLN A 62 1.61 7.85 3.10
C GLN A 62 1.41 6.69 4.09
N GLU A 63 2.29 6.55 5.08
CA GLU A 63 2.31 5.43 6.03
C GLU A 63 1.00 5.32 6.82
N ALA A 64 0.43 6.46 7.25
CA ALA A 64 -0.82 6.49 7.98
C ALA A 64 -2.00 5.96 7.16
N ALA A 65 -2.07 6.33 5.88
CA ALA A 65 -3.11 5.84 4.97
C ALA A 65 -2.97 4.34 4.72
N ILE A 66 -1.76 3.84 4.55
CA ILE A 66 -1.47 2.44 4.24
C ILE A 66 -1.71 1.54 5.45
N VAL A 67 -1.03 1.85 6.57
CA VAL A 67 -1.08 1.04 7.78
C VAL A 67 -2.44 1.15 8.47
N GLY A 68 -2.98 2.39 8.56
CA GLY A 68 -4.29 2.63 9.14
C GLY A 68 -5.41 1.86 8.44
N ALA A 69 -5.42 1.87 7.10
CA ALA A 69 -6.41 1.13 6.34
C ALA A 69 -6.22 -0.38 6.44
N ALA A 70 -4.98 -0.88 6.37
CA ALA A 70 -4.70 -2.31 6.47
C ALA A 70 -5.11 -2.89 7.84
N MET A 71 -4.86 -2.16 8.93
CA MET A 71 -5.24 -2.57 10.29
C MET A 71 -6.76 -2.54 10.54
N ALA A 72 -7.51 -1.83 9.71
CA ALA A 72 -8.97 -1.79 9.80
C ALA A 72 -9.66 -3.03 9.20
N MET A 73 -8.91 -3.83 8.43
CA MET A 73 -9.44 -5.03 7.76
C MET A 73 -9.30 -6.26 8.64
N ALA A 74 -10.30 -7.14 8.60
CA ALA A 74 -10.25 -8.43 9.27
C ALA A 74 -9.27 -9.40 8.58
N PRO A 75 -8.74 -10.41 9.29
CA PRO A 75 -7.77 -11.36 8.71
C PRO A 75 -8.27 -12.09 7.45
N GLU A 76 -9.56 -12.37 7.37
CA GLU A 76 -10.20 -13.06 6.23
C GLU A 76 -10.51 -12.16 5.03
N ASP A 77 -10.43 -10.84 5.19
CA ASP A 77 -10.64 -9.89 4.11
C ASP A 77 -9.47 -9.90 3.11
N TRP A 78 -9.73 -9.41 1.92
CA TRP A 78 -8.69 -9.26 0.90
C TRP A 78 -8.14 -7.85 0.84
N ILE A 79 -6.83 -7.74 0.61
CA ILE A 79 -6.15 -6.49 0.28
C ILE A 79 -5.65 -6.60 -1.16
N VAL A 80 -6.05 -5.62 -1.96
CA VAL A 80 -5.66 -5.48 -3.35
C VAL A 80 -4.81 -4.21 -3.47
N PRO A 81 -3.47 -4.35 -3.51
CA PRO A 81 -2.56 -3.21 -3.51
C PRO A 81 -2.41 -2.57 -4.89
N GLN A 82 -1.83 -1.38 -4.91
CA GLN A 82 -1.29 -0.78 -6.13
C GLN A 82 0.19 -1.21 -6.32
N TYR A 83 1.14 -0.55 -5.66
CA TYR A 83 2.57 -0.90 -5.62
C TYR A 83 3.31 -0.24 -4.43
N ARG A 84 2.64 0.68 -3.73
CA ARG A 84 3.25 1.49 -2.65
C ARG A 84 2.91 0.99 -1.25
N GLU A 85 2.25 -0.14 -1.14
CA GLU A 85 1.67 -0.64 0.09
C GLU A 85 2.38 -1.86 0.70
N PRO A 86 3.76 -1.91 0.73
CA PRO A 86 4.44 -2.99 1.45
C PRO A 86 4.05 -3.02 2.92
N GLY A 87 3.77 -1.86 3.55
CA GLY A 87 3.28 -1.79 4.92
C GLY A 87 1.97 -2.54 5.14
N ALA A 88 1.07 -2.55 4.15
CA ALA A 88 -0.14 -3.36 4.24
C ALA A 88 0.15 -4.87 4.20
N ALA A 89 1.13 -5.32 3.40
CA ALA A 89 1.57 -6.71 3.41
C ALA A 89 2.21 -7.11 4.76
N LEU A 90 3.02 -6.21 5.34
CA LEU A 90 3.63 -6.41 6.67
C LEU A 90 2.57 -6.48 7.78
N VAL A 91 1.55 -5.61 7.75
CA VAL A 91 0.38 -5.68 8.65
C VAL A 91 -0.36 -7.01 8.52
N ARG A 92 -0.40 -7.59 7.31
CA ARG A 92 -0.99 -8.91 7.03
C ARG A 92 -0.09 -10.08 7.45
N GLY A 93 1.06 -9.81 8.07
CA GLY A 93 1.98 -10.79 8.60
C GLY A 93 3.00 -11.32 7.59
N MET A 94 3.24 -10.62 6.48
CA MET A 94 4.32 -10.97 5.55
C MET A 94 5.67 -10.81 6.25
N PRO A 95 6.52 -11.85 6.30
CA PRO A 95 7.85 -11.72 6.88
C PRO A 95 8.73 -10.76 6.07
N LEU A 96 9.53 -9.93 6.72
CA LEU A 96 10.47 -9.02 6.04
C LEU A 96 11.41 -9.77 5.07
N LYS A 97 11.90 -10.95 5.47
CA LYS A 97 12.71 -11.80 4.58
C LYS A 97 11.97 -12.13 3.28
N GLU A 98 10.69 -12.53 3.36
CA GLU A 98 9.89 -12.87 2.17
C GLU A 98 9.67 -11.66 1.26
N LEU A 99 9.41 -10.48 1.85
CA LEU A 99 9.30 -9.22 1.11
C LEU A 99 10.61 -8.89 0.38
N LEU A 100 11.75 -9.04 1.06
CA LEU A 100 13.07 -8.76 0.48
C LEU A 100 13.47 -9.78 -0.58
N CYS A 101 13.10 -11.05 -0.43
CA CYS A 101 13.31 -12.06 -1.48
C CYS A 101 12.57 -11.70 -2.76
N GLN A 102 11.33 -11.21 -2.65
CA GLN A 102 10.57 -10.73 -3.82
C GLN A 102 11.17 -9.45 -4.42
N LEU A 103 11.70 -8.55 -3.58
CA LEU A 103 12.35 -7.32 -4.05
C LEU A 103 13.67 -7.60 -4.78
N MET A 104 14.39 -8.63 -4.37
CA MET A 104 15.67 -9.06 -4.96
C MET A 104 15.48 -10.08 -6.10
N GLY A 105 14.31 -10.71 -6.21
CA GLY A 105 14.03 -11.73 -7.21
C GLY A 105 14.91 -12.98 -7.06
N ASN A 106 15.20 -13.41 -5.84
CA ASN A 106 16.07 -14.55 -5.54
C ASN A 106 15.32 -15.90 -5.55
N ALA A 107 16.00 -17.01 -5.26
CA ALA A 107 15.43 -18.36 -5.34
C ALA A 107 14.31 -18.63 -4.31
N GLU A 108 14.18 -17.84 -3.24
CA GLU A 108 13.08 -17.92 -2.27
C GLU A 108 11.93 -16.95 -2.58
N ASP A 109 12.05 -16.15 -3.65
CA ASP A 109 10.92 -15.40 -4.18
C ASP A 109 9.84 -16.38 -4.69
N PRO A 110 8.59 -16.33 -4.20
CA PRO A 110 7.52 -17.23 -4.63
C PRO A 110 7.19 -17.13 -6.13
N VAL A 111 7.55 -16.01 -6.76
CA VAL A 111 7.40 -15.80 -8.20
C VAL A 111 8.74 -15.91 -8.96
N LYS A 112 9.82 -16.34 -8.31
CA LYS A 112 11.12 -16.66 -8.90
C LYS A 112 11.71 -15.54 -9.78
N GLY A 113 11.52 -14.29 -9.41
CA GLY A 113 12.00 -13.14 -10.15
C GLY A 113 11.19 -12.79 -11.42
N HIS A 114 10.04 -13.43 -11.67
CA HIS A 114 9.18 -13.15 -12.82
C HIS A 114 8.39 -11.84 -12.69
N GLN A 115 8.40 -11.21 -11.52
CA GLN A 115 7.82 -9.89 -11.29
C GLN A 115 8.90 -8.80 -11.22
N MET A 116 8.50 -7.58 -11.53
CA MET A 116 9.36 -6.43 -11.24
C MET A 116 9.54 -6.25 -9.73
N PRO A 117 10.66 -5.68 -9.25
CA PRO A 117 10.78 -5.26 -7.86
C PRO A 117 9.60 -4.39 -7.43
N CYS A 118 9.21 -4.44 -6.15
CA CYS A 118 8.02 -3.79 -5.60
C CYS A 118 6.66 -4.35 -6.08
N HIS A 119 6.63 -5.51 -6.74
CA HIS A 119 5.41 -6.20 -7.16
C HIS A 119 5.14 -7.41 -6.27
N TYR A 120 4.87 -7.13 -4.99
CA TYR A 120 4.71 -8.15 -3.96
C TYR A 120 3.41 -8.95 -4.11
N VAL A 121 3.46 -10.18 -3.61
CA VAL A 121 2.31 -11.06 -3.39
C VAL A 121 2.45 -11.76 -2.04
N TYR A 122 1.35 -11.87 -1.29
CA TYR A 122 1.35 -12.61 -0.03
C TYR A 122 0.04 -13.37 0.17
N ARG A 123 -0.02 -14.58 -0.37
CA ARG A 123 -1.22 -15.40 -0.38
C ARG A 123 -1.76 -15.71 1.02
N LYS A 124 -0.88 -15.96 1.99
CA LYS A 124 -1.27 -16.28 3.38
C LYS A 124 -2.00 -15.13 4.08
N GLY A 125 -1.71 -13.89 3.66
CA GLY A 125 -2.35 -12.67 4.18
C GLY A 125 -3.51 -12.18 3.32
N ASN A 126 -3.98 -12.94 2.32
CA ASN A 126 -4.96 -12.48 1.33
C ASN A 126 -4.55 -11.14 0.67
N TYR A 127 -3.26 -10.97 0.41
CA TYR A 127 -2.69 -9.81 -0.26
C TYR A 127 -2.40 -10.19 -1.72
N LEU A 128 -3.17 -9.57 -2.63
CA LEU A 128 -3.14 -9.91 -4.06
C LEU A 128 -1.81 -9.48 -4.70
N SER A 129 -1.41 -10.19 -5.75
CA SER A 129 -0.26 -9.79 -6.58
C SER A 129 -0.47 -8.41 -7.19
N ILE A 130 0.56 -7.59 -7.13
CA ILE A 130 0.56 -6.25 -7.72
C ILE A 130 0.58 -6.33 -9.24
N SER A 131 -0.17 -5.42 -9.89
CA SER A 131 -0.17 -5.21 -11.33
C SER A 131 0.42 -3.83 -11.65
N SER A 132 1.37 -3.77 -12.59
CA SER A 132 2.04 -2.52 -12.99
C SER A 132 1.13 -1.49 -13.67
N PRO A 133 0.21 -1.85 -14.59
CA PRO A 133 -0.69 -0.89 -15.22
C PRO A 133 -1.61 -0.22 -14.20
N VAL A 134 -1.63 1.11 -14.24
CA VAL A 134 -2.37 1.92 -13.26
C VAL A 134 -3.88 1.70 -13.40
N GLY A 135 -4.52 1.33 -12.30
CA GLY A 135 -5.99 1.16 -12.22
C GLY A 135 -6.48 -0.27 -12.44
N THR A 136 -5.68 -1.19 -13.02
CA THR A 136 -6.13 -2.56 -13.31
C THR A 136 -6.51 -3.36 -12.07
N GLN A 137 -5.98 -3.05 -10.90
CA GLN A 137 -6.35 -3.69 -9.63
C GLN A 137 -7.81 -3.41 -9.22
N LEU A 138 -8.40 -2.31 -9.70
CA LEU A 138 -9.76 -1.90 -9.31
C LEU A 138 -10.83 -2.89 -9.79
N PRO A 139 -10.92 -3.26 -11.10
CA PRO A 139 -11.85 -4.28 -11.53
C PRO A 139 -11.55 -5.66 -10.93
N HIS A 140 -10.29 -6.01 -10.63
CA HIS A 140 -9.95 -7.25 -9.92
C HIS A 140 -10.56 -7.26 -8.51
N ALA A 141 -10.41 -6.16 -7.75
CA ALA A 141 -10.99 -6.04 -6.41
C ALA A 141 -12.52 -6.19 -6.45
N VAL A 142 -13.17 -5.55 -7.41
CA VAL A 142 -14.62 -5.64 -7.60
C VAL A 142 -15.06 -7.06 -7.94
N GLY A 143 -14.31 -7.75 -8.82
CA GLY A 143 -14.56 -9.15 -9.17
C GLY A 143 -14.44 -10.10 -7.97
N ILE A 144 -13.39 -9.93 -7.14
CA ILE A 144 -13.20 -10.68 -5.89
C ILE A 144 -14.38 -10.43 -4.95
N GLY A 145 -14.73 -9.17 -4.71
CA GLY A 145 -15.87 -8.80 -3.86
C GLY A 145 -17.20 -9.37 -4.36
N TRP A 146 -17.42 -9.32 -5.67
CA TRP A 146 -18.62 -9.90 -6.26
C TRP A 146 -18.70 -11.42 -6.10
N ALA A 147 -17.59 -12.12 -6.31
CA ALA A 147 -17.51 -13.56 -6.08
C ALA A 147 -17.80 -13.92 -4.61
N MET A 148 -17.30 -13.16 -3.64
CA MET A 148 -17.60 -13.34 -2.22
C MET A 148 -19.09 -13.15 -1.95
N LYS A 149 -19.69 -12.09 -2.49
CA LYS A 149 -21.12 -11.82 -2.37
C LYS A 149 -21.97 -12.97 -2.91
N LEU A 150 -21.64 -13.49 -4.11
CA LEU A 150 -22.35 -14.63 -4.71
C LEU A 150 -22.23 -15.91 -3.87
N ARG A 151 -21.13 -16.08 -3.13
CA ARG A 151 -20.92 -17.21 -2.21
C ARG A 151 -21.54 -16.98 -0.82
N GLY A 152 -22.14 -15.82 -0.58
CA GLY A 152 -22.69 -15.47 0.75
C GLY A 152 -21.64 -15.24 1.83
N GLU A 153 -20.38 -14.97 1.46
CA GLU A 153 -19.28 -14.72 2.39
C GLU A 153 -19.37 -13.28 2.94
N LYS A 154 -19.34 -13.14 4.27
CA LYS A 154 -19.35 -11.83 4.95
C LYS A 154 -17.93 -11.26 5.08
N LYS A 155 -17.30 -11.03 3.96
CA LYS A 155 -15.94 -10.47 3.86
C LYS A 155 -15.95 -9.19 3.04
N ALA A 156 -14.90 -8.38 3.17
CA ALA A 156 -14.70 -7.17 2.40
C ALA A 156 -13.39 -7.24 1.61
N VAL A 157 -13.30 -6.41 0.58
CA VAL A 157 -12.08 -6.20 -0.20
C VAL A 157 -11.65 -4.75 -0.03
N LEU A 158 -10.43 -4.51 0.43
CA LEU A 158 -9.79 -3.20 0.41
C LEU A 158 -8.91 -3.10 -0.84
N VAL A 159 -9.15 -2.09 -1.68
CA VAL A 159 -8.29 -1.83 -2.83
C VAL A 159 -7.64 -0.47 -2.70
N PHE A 160 -6.31 -0.44 -2.84
CA PHE A 160 -5.51 0.79 -2.85
C PHE A 160 -5.28 1.28 -4.28
N PHE A 161 -5.31 2.60 -4.44
CA PHE A 161 -4.95 3.27 -5.69
C PHE A 161 -4.61 4.74 -5.43
N GLY A 162 -3.86 5.36 -6.34
CA GLY A 162 -3.52 6.78 -6.27
C GLY A 162 -4.52 7.67 -7.02
N ASP A 163 -4.38 8.98 -6.84
CA ASP A 163 -5.15 10.01 -7.55
C ASP A 163 -5.11 9.83 -9.08
N GLY A 164 -3.95 9.49 -9.64
CA GLY A 164 -3.80 9.23 -11.08
C GLY A 164 -4.67 8.10 -11.63
N ALA A 165 -4.95 7.09 -10.82
CA ALA A 165 -5.83 5.98 -11.25
C ALA A 165 -7.26 6.44 -11.51
N THR A 166 -7.71 7.54 -10.89
CA THR A 166 -9.08 8.08 -11.12
C THR A 166 -9.32 8.63 -12.52
N SER A 167 -8.26 8.72 -13.34
CA SER A 167 -8.32 9.14 -14.75
C SER A 167 -8.36 7.97 -15.73
N THR A 168 -8.29 6.70 -15.24
CA THR A 168 -8.29 5.50 -16.09
C THR A 168 -9.69 4.98 -16.36
N GLY A 169 -9.89 4.33 -17.51
CA GLY A 169 -11.14 3.64 -17.84
C GLY A 169 -11.51 2.56 -16.83
N ASP A 170 -10.52 1.84 -16.30
CA ASP A 170 -10.69 0.79 -15.29
C ASP A 170 -11.31 1.32 -14.00
N PHE A 171 -10.92 2.55 -13.56
CA PHE A 171 -11.55 3.20 -12.42
C PHE A 171 -13.06 3.36 -12.65
N HIS A 172 -13.45 3.97 -13.76
CA HIS A 172 -14.86 4.24 -14.07
C HIS A 172 -15.67 2.94 -14.20
N ALA A 173 -15.13 1.94 -14.88
CA ALA A 173 -15.76 0.64 -15.05
C ALA A 173 -15.94 -0.08 -13.69
N ALA A 174 -14.90 -0.13 -12.87
CA ALA A 174 -14.93 -0.75 -11.55
C ALA A 174 -15.94 -0.08 -10.61
N MET A 175 -15.91 1.25 -10.53
CA MET A 175 -16.83 2.03 -9.70
C MET A 175 -18.28 1.81 -10.09
N ASN A 176 -18.58 1.85 -11.40
CA ASN A 176 -19.93 1.62 -11.91
C ASN A 176 -20.42 0.19 -11.59
N PHE A 177 -19.59 -0.82 -11.85
CA PHE A 177 -19.92 -2.20 -11.56
C PHE A 177 -20.14 -2.40 -10.04
N ALA A 178 -19.27 -1.84 -9.21
CA ALA A 178 -19.37 -1.93 -7.77
C ALA A 178 -20.67 -1.30 -7.24
N GLY A 179 -21.07 -0.15 -7.75
CA GLY A 179 -22.32 0.52 -7.39
C GLY A 179 -23.56 -0.28 -7.78
N VAL A 180 -23.61 -0.75 -9.05
CA VAL A 180 -24.74 -1.54 -9.57
C VAL A 180 -24.94 -2.83 -8.78
N PHE A 181 -23.86 -3.60 -8.56
CA PHE A 181 -23.94 -4.90 -7.90
C PHE A 181 -23.75 -4.84 -6.38
N LYS A 182 -23.52 -3.65 -5.82
CA LYS A 182 -23.28 -3.43 -4.38
C LYS A 182 -22.23 -4.42 -3.86
N THR A 183 -21.03 -4.43 -4.51
CA THR A 183 -19.95 -5.31 -4.12
C THR A 183 -19.35 -4.90 -2.77
N PRO A 184 -18.89 -5.81 -1.92
CA PRO A 184 -18.30 -5.50 -0.62
C PRO A 184 -16.87 -4.94 -0.77
N THR A 185 -16.73 -3.80 -1.45
CA THR A 185 -15.45 -3.22 -1.81
C THR A 185 -15.25 -1.86 -1.12
N VAL A 186 -14.12 -1.71 -0.45
CA VAL A 186 -13.64 -0.42 0.08
C VAL A 186 -12.57 0.10 -0.89
N PHE A 187 -12.86 1.18 -1.57
CA PHE A 187 -11.95 1.86 -2.47
C PHE A 187 -11.15 2.91 -1.69
N LEU A 188 -9.88 2.70 -1.44
CA LEU A 188 -9.01 3.67 -0.78
C LEU A 188 -8.14 4.39 -1.80
N CYS A 189 -8.53 5.60 -2.11
CA CYS A 189 -7.75 6.51 -2.94
C CYS A 189 -6.69 7.23 -2.08
N ASN A 190 -5.45 6.81 -2.18
CA ASN A 190 -4.33 7.52 -1.57
C ASN A 190 -3.98 8.74 -2.42
N ASN A 191 -4.70 9.84 -2.20
CA ASN A 191 -4.52 11.10 -2.91
C ASN A 191 -3.26 11.80 -2.40
N ASN A 192 -2.11 11.40 -2.95
CA ASN A 192 -0.81 11.95 -2.58
C ASN A 192 -0.42 13.21 -3.38
N GLN A 193 -1.37 13.83 -4.08
CA GLN A 193 -1.33 15.06 -4.85
C GLN A 193 -0.59 14.97 -6.19
N TRP A 194 0.07 13.83 -6.50
CA TRP A 194 0.95 13.72 -7.66
C TRP A 194 0.86 12.36 -8.38
N ALA A 195 0.37 12.34 -9.60
CA ALA A 195 0.52 11.21 -10.50
C ALA A 195 1.86 11.35 -11.25
N ILE A 196 2.93 10.76 -10.70
CA ILE A 196 4.33 10.98 -11.10
C ILE A 196 4.66 12.48 -11.03
N SER A 197 4.58 13.20 -12.15
CA SER A 197 4.87 14.63 -12.30
C SER A 197 3.64 15.48 -12.58
N VAL A 198 2.43 14.89 -12.60
CA VAL A 198 1.18 15.60 -12.88
C VAL A 198 0.42 15.85 -11.57
N PRO A 199 0.20 17.12 -11.16
CA PRO A 199 -0.54 17.43 -9.95
C PRO A 199 -2.03 17.09 -10.11
N VAL A 200 -2.72 16.80 -8.99
CA VAL A 200 -4.13 16.43 -9.01
C VAL A 200 -5.03 17.50 -9.66
N SER A 201 -4.67 18.78 -9.54
CA SER A 201 -5.38 19.90 -10.16
C SER A 201 -5.39 19.86 -11.71
N LYS A 202 -4.49 19.10 -12.32
CA LYS A 202 -4.45 18.87 -13.78
C LYS A 202 -5.07 17.55 -14.20
N GLN A 203 -5.51 16.73 -13.24
CA GLN A 203 -6.10 15.40 -13.51
C GLN A 203 -7.63 15.41 -13.43
N THR A 204 -8.21 16.29 -12.62
CA THR A 204 -9.65 16.32 -12.41
C THR A 204 -10.14 17.75 -12.17
N ALA A 205 -11.36 18.03 -12.70
CA ALA A 205 -12.10 19.25 -12.38
C ALA A 205 -13.03 19.08 -11.17
N SER A 206 -13.12 17.86 -10.62
CA SER A 206 -13.88 17.54 -9.41
C SER A 206 -13.28 18.27 -8.20
N GLY A 207 -14.09 18.82 -7.33
CA GLY A 207 -13.63 19.52 -6.13
C GLY A 207 -12.91 18.60 -5.15
N THR A 208 -13.35 17.33 -5.09
CA THR A 208 -12.69 16.24 -4.36
C THR A 208 -12.73 14.96 -5.19
N LEU A 209 -11.85 13.99 -4.88
CA LEU A 209 -11.96 12.68 -5.52
C LEU A 209 -13.08 11.84 -4.89
N ALA A 210 -13.40 12.07 -3.62
CA ALA A 210 -14.48 11.39 -2.91
C ALA A 210 -15.86 11.63 -3.57
N GLU A 211 -16.14 12.84 -4.08
CA GLU A 211 -17.42 13.16 -4.70
C GLU A 211 -17.69 12.38 -6.00
N LYS A 212 -16.65 11.80 -6.63
CA LYS A 212 -16.83 10.94 -7.81
C LYS A 212 -17.70 9.72 -7.52
N ALA A 213 -17.74 9.24 -6.26
CA ALA A 213 -18.59 8.11 -5.84
C ALA A 213 -20.08 8.36 -6.11
N ASN A 214 -20.54 9.62 -6.01
CA ASN A 214 -21.92 10.01 -6.24
C ASN A 214 -22.41 9.64 -7.64
N ALA A 215 -21.53 9.72 -8.64
CA ALA A 215 -21.85 9.37 -10.02
C ALA A 215 -22.17 7.87 -10.20
N TYR A 216 -21.76 7.02 -9.24
CA TYR A 216 -21.94 5.57 -9.26
C TYR A 216 -22.91 5.06 -8.19
N GLY A 217 -23.59 5.98 -7.48
CA GLY A 217 -24.68 5.67 -6.55
C GLY A 217 -24.24 5.09 -5.21
N PHE A 218 -23.06 5.46 -4.70
CA PHE A 218 -22.58 5.09 -3.36
C PHE A 218 -21.77 6.21 -2.70
N ASP A 219 -21.43 6.04 -1.42
CA ASP A 219 -20.86 7.10 -0.61
C ASP A 219 -19.36 7.29 -0.87
N GLY A 220 -18.93 8.56 -0.90
CA GLY A 220 -17.55 8.99 -0.85
C GLY A 220 -17.24 9.73 0.46
N ILE A 221 -16.14 9.37 1.11
CA ILE A 221 -15.68 9.98 2.36
C ILE A 221 -14.28 10.55 2.15
N ARG A 222 -14.07 11.80 2.55
CA ARG A 222 -12.76 12.44 2.51
C ARG A 222 -12.16 12.45 3.91
N VAL A 223 -10.93 11.94 4.05
CA VAL A 223 -10.22 11.87 5.32
C VAL A 223 -8.84 12.53 5.24
N ASP A 224 -8.35 13.04 6.36
CA ASP A 224 -6.95 13.43 6.49
C ASP A 224 -6.09 12.14 6.49
N GLY A 225 -5.47 11.85 5.34
CA GLY A 225 -4.67 10.65 5.15
C GLY A 225 -3.35 10.64 5.91
N MET A 226 -2.97 11.77 6.54
CA MET A 226 -1.84 11.89 7.46
C MET A 226 -2.25 11.59 8.92
N ASP A 227 -3.52 11.25 9.16
CA ASP A 227 -4.10 10.87 10.44
C ASP A 227 -4.50 9.40 10.43
N ALA A 228 -3.67 8.55 11.02
CA ALA A 228 -3.86 7.10 11.00
C ALA A 228 -5.17 6.66 11.69
N LEU A 229 -5.63 7.36 12.73
CA LEU A 229 -6.89 7.05 13.39
C LEU A 229 -8.10 7.43 12.53
N ALA A 230 -8.01 8.53 11.77
CA ALA A 230 -9.06 8.94 10.84
C ALA A 230 -9.21 7.94 9.69
N VAL A 231 -8.08 7.53 9.10
CA VAL A 231 -8.06 6.50 8.04
C VAL A 231 -8.58 5.16 8.55
N TYR A 232 -8.07 4.71 9.70
CA TYR A 232 -8.55 3.46 10.32
C TYR A 232 -10.07 3.49 10.53
N ARG A 233 -10.60 4.56 11.13
CA ARG A 233 -12.03 4.70 11.40
C ARG A 233 -12.86 4.64 10.13
N ALA A 234 -12.52 5.45 9.12
CA ALA A 234 -13.26 5.49 7.88
C ALA A 234 -13.23 4.14 7.15
N THR A 235 -12.06 3.50 7.10
CA THR A 235 -11.90 2.19 6.46
C THR A 235 -12.65 1.09 7.22
N ARG A 236 -12.58 1.08 8.55
CA ARG A 236 -13.32 0.13 9.40
C ARG A 236 -14.82 0.25 9.19
N ASP A 237 -15.35 1.48 9.20
CA ASP A 237 -16.79 1.72 9.05
C ASP A 237 -17.25 1.36 7.63
N ALA A 238 -16.45 1.67 6.59
CA ALA A 238 -16.68 1.25 5.21
C ALA A 238 -16.65 -0.28 5.06
N ALA A 239 -15.67 -0.96 5.66
CA ALA A 239 -15.56 -2.43 5.61
C ALA A 239 -16.73 -3.13 6.34
N ARG A 240 -17.20 -2.56 7.47
CA ARG A 240 -18.41 -3.03 8.14
C ARG A 240 -19.62 -2.92 7.23
N ASN A 241 -19.87 -1.76 6.64
CA ASN A 241 -20.98 -1.53 5.71
C ASN A 241 -20.91 -2.50 4.51
N ALA A 242 -19.72 -2.72 3.98
CA ALA A 242 -19.49 -3.67 2.89
C ALA A 242 -19.90 -5.11 3.28
N ARG A 243 -19.48 -5.59 4.46
CA ARG A 243 -19.84 -6.93 4.97
C ARG A 243 -21.33 -7.08 5.25
N GLU A 244 -21.99 -6.00 5.62
CA GLU A 244 -23.45 -5.93 5.85
C GLU A 244 -24.26 -5.86 4.54
N GLY A 245 -23.57 -5.78 3.39
CA GLY A 245 -24.21 -5.75 2.06
C GLY A 245 -24.76 -4.38 1.64
N LEU A 246 -24.39 -3.31 2.35
CA LEU A 246 -24.81 -1.94 2.02
C LEU A 246 -24.15 -1.42 0.74
N GLY A 247 -23.05 -2.04 0.32
CA GLY A 247 -22.35 -1.73 -0.93
C GLY A 247 -20.95 -1.15 -0.71
N PRO A 248 -20.33 -0.63 -1.78
CA PRO A 248 -18.99 -0.07 -1.72
C PRO A 248 -18.93 1.30 -1.07
N THR A 249 -17.73 1.72 -0.67
CA THR A 249 -17.44 3.09 -0.22
C THR A 249 -16.12 3.54 -0.84
N LEU A 250 -16.05 4.80 -1.31
CA LEU A 250 -14.81 5.46 -1.71
C LEU A 250 -14.25 6.28 -0.55
N VAL A 251 -13.08 5.95 -0.07
CA VAL A 251 -12.34 6.71 0.92
C VAL A 251 -11.22 7.47 0.22
N GLU A 252 -11.30 8.79 0.14
CA GLU A 252 -10.21 9.65 -0.29
C GLU A 252 -9.34 10.02 0.90
N ALA A 253 -8.18 9.38 1.01
CA ALA A 253 -7.16 9.70 2.00
C ALA A 253 -6.23 10.79 1.42
N VAL A 254 -6.37 12.03 1.91
CA VAL A 254 -5.56 13.16 1.47
C VAL A 254 -4.21 13.10 2.15
N THR A 255 -3.19 12.71 1.38
CA THR A 255 -1.80 12.58 1.80
C THR A 255 -0.89 13.46 0.96
N TYR A 256 0.41 13.28 1.15
CA TYR A 256 1.40 13.88 0.28
C TYR A 256 2.57 12.92 0.07
N ARG A 257 3.02 12.79 -1.19
CA ARG A 257 4.22 12.02 -1.52
C ARG A 257 5.47 12.84 -1.19
N MET A 258 6.03 12.67 0.02
CA MET A 258 7.21 13.44 0.46
C MET A 258 8.48 13.05 -0.29
N GLY A 259 8.60 11.80 -0.71
CA GLY A 259 9.74 11.28 -1.46
C GLY A 259 9.60 11.40 -2.98
N PRO A 260 10.56 10.85 -3.75
CA PRO A 260 10.46 10.70 -5.19
C PRO A 260 9.35 9.69 -5.56
N HIS A 261 8.90 9.71 -6.81
CA HIS A 261 7.95 8.71 -7.31
C HIS A 261 8.54 7.29 -7.23
N SER A 262 9.79 7.17 -7.64
CA SER A 262 10.58 5.94 -7.55
C SER A 262 12.07 6.30 -7.44
N SER A 263 12.90 5.28 -7.27
CA SER A 263 14.36 5.45 -7.24
C SER A 263 14.98 6.04 -8.53
N SER A 264 14.19 6.08 -9.62
CA SER A 264 14.60 6.67 -10.92
C SER A 264 14.03 8.07 -11.16
N ASP A 265 13.29 8.64 -10.19
CA ASP A 265 12.62 9.93 -10.31
C ASP A 265 13.42 11.06 -9.63
N ASP A 266 13.39 12.23 -10.26
CA ASP A 266 13.91 13.48 -9.71
C ASP A 266 12.76 14.49 -9.51
N PRO A 267 12.16 14.57 -8.31
CA PRO A 267 11.02 15.42 -8.06
C PRO A 267 11.34 16.93 -8.08
N SER A 268 12.60 17.35 -7.99
CA SER A 268 12.99 18.75 -8.05
C SER A 268 12.64 19.40 -9.40
N ARG A 269 12.43 18.59 -10.44
CA ARG A 269 12.08 19.04 -11.79
C ARG A 269 10.63 19.51 -11.95
N TYR A 270 9.73 19.14 -11.03
CA TYR A 270 8.29 19.41 -11.16
C TYR A 270 7.60 19.84 -9.87
N ARG A 271 8.29 19.77 -8.72
CA ARG A 271 7.70 20.00 -7.40
C ARG A 271 8.49 21.06 -6.63
N ASP A 272 7.77 21.96 -5.95
CA ASP A 272 8.34 23.01 -5.13
C ASP A 272 8.74 22.48 -3.74
N GLU A 273 9.93 22.84 -3.27
CA GLU A 273 10.41 22.49 -1.93
C GLU A 273 9.55 23.12 -0.81
N ALA A 274 8.99 24.32 -1.02
CA ALA A 274 8.11 24.94 -0.07
C ALA A 274 6.80 24.16 0.14
N GLU A 275 6.27 23.56 -0.93
CA GLU A 275 5.13 22.66 -0.85
C GLU A 275 5.47 21.42 -0.01
N VAL A 276 6.64 20.82 -0.25
CA VAL A 276 7.11 19.67 0.55
C VAL A 276 7.24 20.01 2.02
N ALA A 277 7.86 21.15 2.35
CA ALA A 277 8.05 21.59 3.74
C ALA A 277 6.71 21.82 4.45
N MET A 278 5.71 22.39 3.77
CA MET A 278 4.36 22.58 4.31
C MET A 278 3.71 21.23 4.69
N TRP A 279 3.90 20.18 3.87
CA TRP A 279 3.37 18.86 4.16
C TRP A 279 4.19 18.10 5.20
N GLN A 280 5.51 18.32 5.26
CA GLN A 280 6.37 17.73 6.30
C GLN A 280 5.96 18.18 7.72
N ALA A 281 5.45 19.40 7.88
CA ALA A 281 4.88 19.86 9.15
C ALA A 281 3.67 19.02 9.62
N ARG A 282 3.10 18.22 8.72
CA ARG A 282 1.95 17.33 8.97
C ARG A 282 2.33 15.85 8.92
N ASP A 283 3.62 15.51 8.96
CA ASP A 283 4.12 14.13 8.87
C ASP A 283 3.36 13.20 9.83
N PRO A 284 2.87 12.04 9.33
CA PRO A 284 2.06 11.12 10.12
C PRO A 284 2.78 10.54 11.33
N LEU A 285 4.11 10.32 11.28
CA LEU A 285 4.83 9.71 12.38
C LEU A 285 4.96 10.64 13.59
N PRO A 286 5.51 11.87 13.49
CA PRO A 286 5.54 12.80 14.60
C PRO A 286 4.15 13.11 15.15
N ARG A 287 3.12 13.16 14.29
CA ARG A 287 1.75 13.42 14.71
C ARG A 287 1.19 12.28 15.55
N PHE A 288 1.40 11.03 15.12
CA PHE A 288 0.92 9.85 15.87
C PHE A 288 1.74 9.64 17.14
N ARG A 289 3.03 9.96 17.14
CA ARG A 289 3.88 9.96 18.33
C ARG A 289 3.31 10.92 19.40
N LYS A 290 2.93 12.13 19.04
CA LYS A 290 2.26 13.08 19.97
C LYS A 290 0.97 12.49 20.57
N TYR A 291 0.20 11.76 19.80
CA TYR A 291 -0.98 11.06 20.31
C TYR A 291 -0.61 10.01 21.37
N LEU A 292 0.41 9.22 21.14
CA LEU A 292 0.90 8.24 22.11
C LEU A 292 1.46 8.89 23.38
N GLU A 293 2.23 9.97 23.23
CA GLU A 293 2.77 10.76 24.34
C GLU A 293 1.63 11.41 25.16
N HIS A 294 0.62 11.97 24.51
CA HIS A 294 -0.55 12.56 25.16
C HIS A 294 -1.35 11.52 25.97
N ALA A 295 -1.43 10.29 25.45
CA ALA A 295 -2.06 9.17 26.14
C ALA A 295 -1.19 8.58 27.28
N GLY A 296 0.05 9.00 27.45
CA GLY A 296 0.99 8.47 28.45
C GLY A 296 1.59 7.12 28.08
N TRP A 297 1.50 6.73 26.83
CA TRP A 297 1.97 5.42 26.32
C TRP A 297 3.35 5.46 25.67
N TRP A 298 3.97 6.64 25.52
CA TRP A 298 5.21 6.79 24.76
C TRP A 298 6.17 7.80 25.39
N ASP A 299 7.46 7.55 25.22
CA ASP A 299 8.57 8.40 25.64
C ASP A 299 9.76 8.25 24.69
N GLU A 300 10.81 9.08 24.87
CA GLU A 300 12.04 9.02 24.08
C GLU A 300 12.78 7.68 24.20
N GLY A 301 12.71 7.04 25.37
CA GLY A 301 13.35 5.73 25.57
C GLY A 301 12.64 4.62 24.80
N ARG A 302 11.32 4.65 24.69
CA ARG A 302 10.56 3.74 23.84
C ARG A 302 10.82 3.99 22.35
N GLU A 303 10.93 5.27 21.94
CA GLU A 303 11.27 5.63 20.57
C GLU A 303 12.62 5.06 20.14
N ALA A 304 13.67 5.33 20.91
CA ALA A 304 15.01 4.85 20.60
C ALA A 304 15.08 3.31 20.54
N ARG A 305 14.38 2.61 21.43
CA ARG A 305 14.30 1.14 21.38
C ARG A 305 13.59 0.64 20.13
N LEU A 306 12.46 1.25 19.77
CA LEU A 306 11.70 0.86 18.58
C LEU A 306 12.52 1.05 17.30
N GLU A 307 13.20 2.17 17.15
CA GLU A 307 14.06 2.45 16.00
C GLU A 307 15.20 1.44 15.90
N GLN A 308 15.84 1.12 17.02
CA GLN A 308 16.92 0.11 17.08
C GLN A 308 16.40 -1.28 16.69
N GLU A 309 15.30 -1.73 17.29
CA GLU A 309 14.69 -3.04 17.02
C GLU A 309 14.33 -3.19 15.55
N ILE A 310 13.67 -2.17 14.95
CA ILE A 310 13.32 -2.17 13.54
C ILE A 310 14.57 -2.17 12.65
N GLY A 311 15.57 -1.35 12.99
CA GLY A 311 16.84 -1.30 12.25
C GLY A 311 17.57 -2.64 12.22
N ASP A 312 17.60 -3.33 13.37
CA ASP A 312 18.21 -4.65 13.50
C ASP A 312 17.41 -5.72 12.75
N GLU A 313 16.07 -5.67 12.82
CA GLU A 313 15.17 -6.58 12.10
C GLU A 313 15.36 -6.47 10.58
N ILE A 314 15.37 -5.24 10.05
CA ILE A 314 15.60 -4.99 8.62
C ILE A 314 17.01 -5.45 8.21
N THR A 315 18.03 -5.16 9.03
CA THR A 315 19.41 -5.53 8.74
C THR A 315 19.57 -7.05 8.65
N ARG A 316 18.99 -7.79 9.58
CA ARG A 316 19.00 -9.26 9.55
C ARG A 316 18.29 -9.80 8.30
N ALA A 317 17.10 -9.29 8.01
CA ALA A 317 16.34 -9.74 6.86
C ALA A 317 17.06 -9.46 5.53
N VAL A 318 17.75 -8.31 5.40
CA VAL A 318 18.60 -8.00 4.23
C VAL A 318 19.74 -9.00 4.11
N GLN A 319 20.49 -9.25 5.21
CA GLN A 319 21.60 -10.19 5.19
C GLN A 319 21.16 -11.63 4.85
N GLU A 320 20.00 -12.04 5.31
CA GLU A 320 19.42 -13.36 5.00
C GLU A 320 19.02 -13.44 3.53
N ALA A 321 18.30 -12.44 3.00
CA ALA A 321 17.85 -12.43 1.62
C ALA A 321 19.01 -12.37 0.61
N GLU A 322 20.09 -11.65 0.92
CA GLU A 322 21.28 -11.54 0.06
C GLU A 322 22.12 -12.82 -0.04
N ARG A 323 22.00 -13.72 0.93
CA ARG A 323 22.69 -15.02 0.87
C ARG A 323 22.01 -16.03 -0.02
N ILE A 324 20.76 -15.77 -0.43
CA ILE A 324 19.99 -16.65 -1.28
C ILE A 324 20.40 -16.42 -2.74
N PRO A 325 20.77 -17.49 -3.46
CA PRO A 325 21.18 -17.36 -4.87
C PRO A 325 20.02 -16.91 -5.77
N PRO A 326 20.32 -16.45 -6.99
CA PRO A 326 19.29 -16.25 -8.02
C PRO A 326 18.53 -17.54 -8.31
N PRO A 327 17.29 -17.47 -8.84
CA PRO A 327 16.55 -18.64 -9.30
C PRO A 327 17.33 -19.39 -10.39
N ALA A 328 17.05 -20.70 -10.51
CA ALA A 328 17.60 -21.47 -11.62
C ALA A 328 17.08 -20.91 -12.94
N ILE A 329 17.97 -20.78 -13.93
CA ILE A 329 17.66 -20.10 -15.19
C ILE A 329 16.59 -20.85 -16.00
N GLU A 330 16.48 -22.14 -15.79
CA GLU A 330 15.47 -23.03 -16.39
C GLU A 330 14.04 -22.60 -16.02
N THR A 331 13.85 -21.92 -14.87
CA THR A 331 12.53 -21.44 -14.44
C THR A 331 11.92 -20.43 -15.41
N ILE A 332 12.74 -19.70 -16.18
CA ILE A 332 12.29 -18.78 -17.22
C ILE A 332 11.39 -19.50 -18.24
N PHE A 333 11.67 -20.79 -18.50
CA PHE A 333 10.98 -21.60 -19.47
C PHE A 333 9.99 -22.57 -18.82
N ALA A 334 10.38 -23.17 -17.69
CA ALA A 334 9.64 -24.26 -17.06
C ALA A 334 8.32 -23.80 -16.41
N ASP A 335 8.23 -22.56 -15.98
CA ASP A 335 7.07 -22.02 -15.26
C ASP A 335 5.98 -21.40 -16.16
N VAL A 336 6.12 -21.50 -17.49
CA VAL A 336 5.17 -20.89 -18.45
C VAL A 336 3.96 -21.77 -18.72
N TYR A 337 4.16 -23.10 -18.83
CA TYR A 337 3.12 -24.07 -19.15
C TYR A 337 3.16 -25.27 -18.19
N ALA A 338 2.03 -25.92 -17.97
CA ALA A 338 1.97 -27.17 -17.20
C ALA A 338 2.82 -28.29 -17.86
N GLU A 339 2.81 -28.33 -19.17
CA GLU A 339 3.69 -29.20 -20.00
C GLU A 339 4.43 -28.27 -20.98
N MET A 340 5.75 -28.31 -20.94
CA MET A 340 6.58 -27.48 -21.82
C MET A 340 6.43 -27.90 -23.28
N PRO A 341 5.94 -27.02 -24.19
CA PRO A 341 5.81 -27.33 -25.59
C PRO A 341 7.18 -27.47 -26.27
N PRO A 342 7.27 -28.25 -27.38
CA PRO A 342 8.55 -28.56 -28.04
C PRO A 342 9.38 -27.33 -28.46
N HIS A 343 8.73 -26.28 -28.93
CA HIS A 343 9.43 -25.04 -29.33
C HIS A 343 10.10 -24.31 -28.14
N LEU A 344 9.39 -24.24 -26.99
CA LEU A 344 9.95 -23.64 -25.80
C LEU A 344 11.12 -24.44 -25.21
N ARG A 345 11.05 -25.79 -25.35
CA ARG A 345 12.17 -26.69 -25.01
C ARG A 345 13.38 -26.42 -25.88
N GLN A 346 13.19 -26.25 -27.21
CA GLN A 346 14.26 -25.94 -28.14
C GLN A 346 14.91 -24.58 -27.81
N GLU A 347 14.09 -23.56 -27.45
CA GLU A 347 14.57 -22.26 -27.02
C GLU A 347 15.39 -22.36 -25.72
N MET A 348 14.91 -23.13 -24.74
CA MET A 348 15.63 -23.38 -23.49
C MET A 348 16.98 -24.05 -23.75
N ASP A 349 17.01 -25.14 -24.55
CA ASP A 349 18.25 -25.86 -24.87
C ASP A 349 19.27 -24.95 -25.59
N ALA A 350 18.79 -24.16 -26.55
CA ALA A 350 19.62 -23.17 -27.25
C ALA A 350 20.18 -22.11 -26.29
N PHE A 351 19.34 -21.60 -25.37
CA PHE A 351 19.75 -20.59 -24.39
C PHE A 351 20.78 -21.14 -23.39
N LEU A 352 20.59 -22.35 -22.89
CA LEU A 352 21.51 -23.02 -21.97
C LEU A 352 22.85 -23.39 -22.63
N GLY A 353 22.87 -23.60 -23.96
CA GLY A 353 24.08 -23.83 -24.74
C GLY A 353 24.91 -22.59 -25.04
N LEU A 354 24.42 -21.38 -24.74
CA LEU A 354 25.18 -20.13 -24.92
C LEU A 354 26.30 -20.00 -23.88
N PRO A 355 27.47 -19.44 -24.29
CA PRO A 355 28.54 -19.15 -23.33
C PRO A 355 28.04 -18.15 -22.27
N ARG A 356 28.12 -18.55 -21.01
CA ARG A 356 27.80 -17.65 -19.88
C ARG A 356 28.91 -16.61 -19.75
N ARG A 357 28.56 -15.33 -19.81
CA ARG A 357 29.48 -14.20 -19.58
C ARG A 357 29.63 -13.91 -18.09
#